data_38d7928e256b71dc4cbc3fe9f14619e0
#
_entry.id   38d7928e256b71dc4cbc3fe9f14619e0
#
_cell.length_a   1.000
_cell.length_b   1.000
_cell.length_c   1.000
_cell.angle_alpha   90.00
_cell.angle_beta   90.00
_cell.angle_gamma   90.00
#
_symmetry.space_group_name_H-M   'P 1'
#
loop_
_entity.id
_entity.type
_entity.pdbx_description
1 polymer ?
#
loop_
_entity_poly.entity_id
_entity_poly.type
_entity_poly.pdbx_seq_one_letter_code
_entity_poly.pdbx_strand_id
1 'polypeptide(L)'
;MDRDAAHWEAVDEAAELMHEERFHEALRVLRDVVTADPTNAYAFFFMGQALYEVGEMEPARDAYRACLNLAPKHLGARIAITHVERKLGRLREAIKEGMIAVDQAPHDADALYAVGLAYAARGDNPAARRYLEAFLKAKPELETRLEVEALLATMIE
;
A
#
# COMPACT_ATOMS: atom_id res chain seq x y z
N MET A 1 19.80 22.29 5.11
CA MET A 1 18.79 21.21 5.17
C MET A 1 19.10 20.17 4.10
N ASP A 2 19.16 18.91 4.45
CA ASP A 2 19.37 17.88 3.43
C ASP A 2 18.12 17.69 2.56
N ARG A 3 18.29 16.97 1.46
CA ARG A 3 17.24 16.77 0.47
C ARG A 3 16.04 16.01 1.04
N ASP A 4 16.27 15.01 1.87
CA ASP A 4 15.21 14.21 2.46
C ASP A 4 14.35 15.05 3.41
N ALA A 5 14.97 15.85 4.27
CA ALA A 5 14.28 16.74 5.19
C ALA A 5 13.46 17.81 4.43
N ALA A 6 14.03 18.36 3.35
CA ALA A 6 13.32 19.33 2.51
C ALA A 6 12.10 18.70 1.82
N HIS A 7 12.22 17.48 1.34
CA HIS A 7 11.11 16.74 0.74
C HIS A 7 10.00 16.48 1.75
N TRP A 8 10.37 16.08 2.97
CA TRP A 8 9.40 15.84 4.03
C TRP A 8 8.66 17.13 4.42
N GLU A 9 9.41 18.22 4.61
CA GLU A 9 8.82 19.52 4.95
C GLU A 9 7.82 19.98 3.88
N ALA A 10 8.12 19.76 2.60
CA ALA A 10 7.24 20.15 1.50
C ALA A 10 5.87 19.46 1.54
N VAL A 11 5.76 18.28 2.16
CA VAL A 11 4.49 17.52 2.23
C VAL A 11 3.80 17.64 3.59
N ASP A 12 4.34 18.42 4.51
CA ASP A 12 3.83 18.51 5.89
C ASP A 12 2.36 18.96 5.95
N GLU A 13 2.00 19.97 5.20
CA GLU A 13 0.60 20.44 5.11
C GLU A 13 -0.33 19.33 4.58
N ALA A 14 0.11 18.64 3.53
CA ALA A 14 -0.66 17.55 2.96
C ALA A 14 -0.83 16.40 3.96
N ALA A 15 0.21 16.08 4.73
CA ALA A 15 0.14 15.04 5.75
C ALA A 15 -0.90 15.38 6.82
N GLU A 16 -0.99 16.64 7.24
CA GLU A 16 -2.02 17.09 8.17
C GLU A 16 -3.42 16.94 7.58
N LEU A 17 -3.60 17.35 6.34
CA LEU A 17 -4.88 17.20 5.63
C LEU A 17 -5.27 15.73 5.49
N MET A 18 -4.32 14.84 5.23
CA MET A 18 -4.55 13.39 5.17
C MET A 18 -5.03 12.86 6.53
N HIS A 19 -4.40 13.33 7.61
CA HIS A 19 -4.79 12.93 8.96
C HIS A 19 -6.22 13.37 9.29
N GLU A 20 -6.65 14.51 8.78
CA GLU A 20 -8.01 15.03 8.93
C GLU A 20 -9.00 14.42 7.91
N GLU A 21 -8.55 13.47 7.10
CA GLU A 21 -9.34 12.84 6.03
C GLU A 21 -9.84 13.82 4.96
N ARG A 22 -9.14 14.93 4.79
CA ARG A 22 -9.45 15.95 3.79
C ARG A 22 -8.68 15.65 2.51
N PHE A 23 -9.02 14.54 1.87
CA PHE A 23 -8.23 13.96 0.79
C PHE A 23 -8.19 14.81 -0.49
N HIS A 24 -9.30 15.42 -0.88
CA HIS A 24 -9.32 16.29 -2.07
C HIS A 24 -8.45 17.53 -1.90
N GLU A 25 -8.46 18.11 -0.69
CA GLU A 25 -7.59 19.24 -0.39
C GLU A 25 -6.13 18.83 -0.33
N ALA A 26 -5.84 17.66 0.26
CA ALA A 26 -4.49 17.10 0.26
C ALA A 26 -3.98 16.90 -1.17
N LEU A 27 -4.82 16.38 -2.07
CA LEU A 27 -4.45 16.19 -3.47
C LEU A 27 -4.07 17.50 -4.17
N ARG A 28 -4.80 18.58 -3.89
CA ARG A 28 -4.45 19.89 -4.47
C ARG A 28 -3.06 20.34 -4.02
N VAL A 29 -2.79 20.25 -2.73
CA VAL A 29 -1.48 20.59 -2.16
C VAL A 29 -0.38 19.71 -2.78
N LEU A 30 -0.62 18.39 -2.85
CA LEU A 30 0.36 17.44 -3.38
C LEU A 30 0.65 17.64 -4.86
N ARG A 31 -0.35 17.99 -5.66
CA ARG A 31 -0.14 18.31 -7.08
C ARG A 31 0.81 19.50 -7.23
N ASP A 32 0.66 20.53 -6.40
CA ASP A 32 1.56 21.66 -6.40
C ASP A 32 2.97 21.26 -6.00
N VAL A 33 3.10 20.39 -4.99
CA VAL A 33 4.39 19.90 -4.52
C VAL A 33 5.12 19.14 -5.64
N VAL A 34 4.47 18.20 -6.32
CA VAL A 34 5.11 17.41 -7.37
C VAL A 34 5.38 18.22 -8.65
N THR A 35 4.59 19.26 -8.89
CA THR A 35 4.84 20.19 -9.98
C THR A 35 6.12 21.00 -9.72
N ALA A 36 6.29 21.45 -8.47
CA ALA A 36 7.50 22.19 -8.08
C ALA A 36 8.74 21.30 -8.01
N ASP A 37 8.57 20.05 -7.52
CA ASP A 37 9.68 19.10 -7.40
C ASP A 37 9.19 17.66 -7.68
N PRO A 38 9.31 17.17 -8.92
CA PRO A 38 8.87 15.84 -9.30
C PRO A 38 9.75 14.71 -8.74
N THR A 39 10.77 15.01 -7.94
CA THR A 39 11.61 14.00 -7.29
C THR A 39 11.20 13.73 -5.84
N ASN A 40 10.10 14.31 -5.37
CA ASN A 40 9.64 14.12 -4.00
C ASN A 40 8.82 12.83 -3.88
N ALA A 41 9.49 11.75 -3.46
CA ALA A 41 8.84 10.43 -3.30
C ALA A 41 7.73 10.44 -2.25
N TYR A 42 7.87 11.21 -1.17
CA TYR A 42 6.81 11.33 -0.14
C TYR A 42 5.52 11.89 -0.74
N ALA A 43 5.64 12.88 -1.62
CA ALA A 43 4.47 13.49 -2.25
C ALA A 43 3.71 12.48 -3.09
N PHE A 44 4.40 11.66 -3.87
CA PHE A 44 3.76 10.61 -4.66
C PHE A 44 3.12 9.53 -3.79
N PHE A 45 3.76 9.17 -2.67
CA PHE A 45 3.18 8.20 -1.74
C PHE A 45 1.86 8.73 -1.14
N PHE A 46 1.85 9.95 -0.65
CA PHE A 46 0.63 10.55 -0.11
C PHE A 46 -0.44 10.76 -1.18
N MET A 47 -0.05 11.10 -2.42
CA MET A 47 -1.00 11.15 -3.52
C MET A 47 -1.66 9.79 -3.74
N GLY A 48 -0.88 8.73 -3.75
CA GLY A 48 -1.40 7.37 -3.87
C GLY A 48 -2.41 7.06 -2.77
N GLN A 49 -2.10 7.38 -1.52
CA GLN A 49 -2.99 7.16 -0.39
C GLN A 49 -4.30 7.96 -0.53
N ALA A 50 -4.21 9.24 -0.88
CA ALA A 50 -5.38 10.09 -1.03
C ALA A 50 -6.26 9.62 -2.19
N LEU A 51 -5.65 9.25 -3.32
CA LEU A 51 -6.37 8.73 -4.48
C LEU A 51 -7.06 7.41 -4.16
N TYR A 52 -6.39 6.55 -3.40
CA TYR A 52 -6.97 5.29 -2.94
C TYR A 52 -8.22 5.56 -2.10
N GLU A 53 -8.14 6.48 -1.14
CA GLU A 53 -9.25 6.79 -0.25
C GLU A 53 -10.46 7.39 -0.97
N VAL A 54 -10.25 8.15 -2.04
CA VAL A 54 -11.35 8.69 -2.85
C VAL A 54 -11.82 7.72 -3.96
N GLY A 55 -11.25 6.53 -4.02
CA GLY A 55 -11.69 5.49 -4.96
C GLY A 55 -11.07 5.55 -6.34
N GLU A 56 -10.08 6.39 -6.55
CA GLU A 56 -9.39 6.54 -7.84
C GLU A 56 -8.23 5.55 -7.95
N MET A 57 -8.56 4.28 -8.21
CA MET A 57 -7.57 3.18 -8.11
C MET A 57 -6.47 3.25 -9.15
N GLU A 58 -6.76 3.54 -10.43
CA GLU A 58 -5.74 3.63 -11.45
C GLU A 58 -4.79 4.80 -11.23
N PRO A 59 -5.28 6.03 -10.95
CA PRO A 59 -4.38 7.11 -10.55
C PRO A 59 -3.58 6.82 -9.29
N ALA A 60 -4.16 6.11 -8.30
CA ALA A 60 -3.44 5.70 -7.10
C ALA A 60 -2.26 4.79 -7.46
N ARG A 61 -2.49 3.81 -8.34
CA ARG A 61 -1.43 2.93 -8.84
C ARG A 61 -0.30 3.75 -9.47
N ASP A 62 -0.65 4.70 -10.33
CA ASP A 62 0.34 5.53 -11.03
C ASP A 62 1.17 6.35 -10.03
N ALA A 63 0.54 6.90 -9.00
CA ALA A 63 1.23 7.66 -7.96
C ALA A 63 2.19 6.77 -7.14
N TYR A 64 1.75 5.59 -6.73
CA TYR A 64 2.62 4.64 -6.03
C TYR A 64 3.77 4.17 -6.92
N ARG A 65 3.51 3.96 -8.20
CA ARG A 65 4.57 3.60 -9.16
C ARG A 65 5.60 4.71 -9.26
N ALA A 66 5.18 5.97 -9.33
CA ALA A 66 6.09 7.11 -9.35
C ALA A 66 6.94 7.15 -8.07
N CYS A 67 6.33 6.89 -6.90
CA CYS A 67 7.06 6.78 -5.65
C CYS A 67 8.14 5.69 -5.72
N LEU A 68 7.79 4.50 -6.19
CA LEU A 68 8.72 3.37 -6.29
C LEU A 68 9.84 3.60 -7.32
N ASN A 69 9.57 4.36 -8.38
CA ASN A 69 10.61 4.73 -9.34
C ASN A 69 11.67 5.63 -8.69
N LEU A 70 11.27 6.49 -7.76
CA LEU A 70 12.17 7.37 -7.03
C LEU A 70 12.81 6.67 -5.82
N ALA A 71 12.07 5.80 -5.17
CA ALA A 71 12.49 5.11 -3.95
C ALA A 71 12.11 3.62 -4.05
N PRO A 72 12.91 2.80 -4.77
CA PRO A 72 12.56 1.39 -5.03
C PRO A 72 12.38 0.51 -3.78
N LYS A 73 12.94 0.94 -2.63
CA LYS A 73 12.84 0.22 -1.37
C LYS A 73 11.77 0.77 -0.43
N HIS A 74 10.91 1.64 -0.92
CA HIS A 74 9.82 2.20 -0.12
C HIS A 74 8.78 1.11 0.15
N LEU A 75 8.87 0.49 1.31
CA LEU A 75 8.02 -0.65 1.67
C LEU A 75 6.52 -0.28 1.68
N GLY A 76 6.18 0.86 2.27
CA GLY A 76 4.80 1.33 2.32
C GLY A 76 4.16 1.43 0.94
N ALA A 77 4.88 1.99 -0.04
CA ALA A 77 4.39 2.09 -1.41
C ALA A 77 4.25 0.72 -2.07
N ARG A 78 5.17 -0.21 -1.78
CA ARG A 78 5.12 -1.57 -2.33
C ARG A 78 3.90 -2.34 -1.81
N ILE A 79 3.63 -2.24 -0.51
CA ILE A 79 2.46 -2.85 0.11
C ILE A 79 1.18 -2.21 -0.45
N ALA A 80 1.16 -0.88 -0.54
CA ALA A 80 -0.01 -0.16 -1.03
C ALA A 80 -0.34 -0.51 -2.47
N ILE A 81 0.66 -0.61 -3.35
CA ILE A 81 0.41 -0.97 -4.75
C ILE A 81 -0.08 -2.41 -4.89
N THR A 82 0.32 -3.29 -3.97
CA THR A 82 -0.21 -4.66 -3.92
C THR A 82 -1.72 -4.65 -3.74
N HIS A 83 -2.22 -3.86 -2.80
CA HIS A 83 -3.67 -3.73 -2.58
C HIS A 83 -4.38 -3.09 -3.78
N VAL A 84 -3.79 -2.06 -4.37
CA VAL A 84 -4.38 -1.38 -5.53
C VAL A 84 -4.48 -2.34 -6.72
N GLU A 85 -3.42 -3.05 -7.04
CA GLU A 85 -3.43 -4.01 -8.15
C GLU A 85 -4.46 -5.11 -7.90
N ARG A 86 -4.57 -5.61 -6.67
CA ARG A 86 -5.60 -6.59 -6.31
C ARG A 86 -7.01 -6.03 -6.53
N LYS A 87 -7.27 -4.81 -6.09
CA LYS A 87 -8.59 -4.17 -6.27
C LYS A 87 -8.92 -3.90 -7.73
N LEU A 88 -7.90 -3.68 -8.56
CA LEU A 88 -8.06 -3.54 -10.00
C LEU A 88 -8.25 -4.90 -10.72
N GLY A 89 -8.16 -6.00 -9.98
CA GLY A 89 -8.25 -7.34 -10.57
C GLY A 89 -6.96 -7.79 -11.26
N ARG A 90 -5.88 -7.06 -11.10
CA ARG A 90 -4.59 -7.37 -11.70
C ARG A 90 -3.79 -8.25 -10.75
N LEU A 91 -4.26 -9.48 -10.60
CA LEU A 91 -3.79 -10.37 -9.54
C LEU A 91 -2.35 -10.84 -9.72
N ARG A 92 -1.91 -11.01 -10.97
CA ARG A 92 -0.53 -11.38 -11.26
C ARG A 92 0.44 -10.29 -10.79
N GLU A 93 0.14 -9.04 -11.10
CA GLU A 93 0.91 -7.89 -10.67
C GLU A 93 0.85 -7.71 -9.15
N ALA A 94 -0.33 -7.90 -8.55
CA ALA A 94 -0.49 -7.82 -7.10
C ALA A 94 0.40 -8.83 -6.38
N ILE A 95 0.42 -10.07 -6.83
CA ILE A 95 1.27 -11.12 -6.24
C ILE A 95 2.74 -10.78 -6.42
N LYS A 96 3.14 -10.32 -7.61
CA LYS A 96 4.51 -9.93 -7.88
C LYS A 96 4.98 -8.83 -6.90
N GLU A 97 4.20 -7.76 -6.77
CA GLU A 97 4.53 -6.66 -5.86
C GLU A 97 4.53 -7.11 -4.40
N GLY A 98 3.53 -7.91 -4.02
CA GLY A 98 3.44 -8.46 -2.66
C GLY A 98 4.60 -9.36 -2.29
N MET A 99 5.07 -10.18 -3.23
CA MET A 99 6.23 -11.04 -3.00
C MET A 99 7.52 -10.23 -2.84
N ILE A 100 7.67 -9.14 -3.60
CA ILE A 100 8.80 -8.23 -3.40
C ILE A 100 8.75 -7.63 -1.99
N ALA A 101 7.57 -7.20 -1.53
CA ALA A 101 7.40 -6.65 -0.19
C ALA A 101 7.77 -7.67 0.90
N VAL A 102 7.32 -8.90 0.77
CA VAL A 102 7.63 -9.99 1.73
C VAL A 102 9.12 -10.34 1.70
N ASP A 103 9.75 -10.36 0.53
CA ASP A 103 11.18 -10.61 0.41
C ASP A 103 11.98 -9.50 1.10
N GLN A 104 11.53 -8.25 0.99
CA GLN A 104 12.16 -7.10 1.63
C GLN A 104 11.96 -7.11 3.14
N ALA A 105 10.78 -7.51 3.62
CA ALA A 105 10.41 -7.50 5.03
C ALA A 105 9.60 -8.77 5.39
N PRO A 106 10.27 -9.92 5.59
CA PRO A 106 9.59 -11.22 5.73
C PRO A 106 8.66 -11.35 6.94
N HIS A 107 8.84 -10.51 7.95
CA HIS A 107 8.03 -10.55 9.17
C HIS A 107 7.09 -9.35 9.31
N ASP A 108 7.03 -8.50 8.30
CA ASP A 108 6.13 -7.34 8.33
C ASP A 108 4.69 -7.80 8.16
N ALA A 109 3.85 -7.50 9.15
CA ALA A 109 2.45 -7.93 9.17
C ALA A 109 1.68 -7.40 7.95
N ASP A 110 1.89 -6.14 7.59
CA ASP A 110 1.16 -5.52 6.47
C ASP A 110 1.56 -6.15 5.13
N ALA A 111 2.84 -6.51 4.95
CA ALA A 111 3.30 -7.20 3.76
C ALA A 111 2.70 -8.61 3.66
N LEU A 112 2.68 -9.35 4.76
CA LEU A 112 2.08 -10.69 4.82
C LEU A 112 0.58 -10.64 4.50
N TYR A 113 -0.12 -9.68 5.06
CA TYR A 113 -1.54 -9.48 4.82
C TYR A 113 -1.82 -9.17 3.34
N ALA A 114 -1.08 -8.23 2.78
CA ALA A 114 -1.26 -7.81 1.39
C ALA A 114 -1.07 -8.96 0.40
N VAL A 115 0.02 -9.72 0.52
CA VAL A 115 0.30 -10.83 -0.38
C VAL A 115 -0.68 -11.99 -0.15
N GLY A 116 -1.05 -12.23 1.11
CA GLY A 116 -2.02 -13.25 1.45
C GLY A 116 -3.37 -13.00 0.79
N LEU A 117 -3.86 -11.76 0.83
CA LEU A 117 -5.11 -11.38 0.17
C LEU A 117 -5.01 -11.49 -1.35
N ALA A 118 -3.85 -11.17 -1.93
CA ALA A 118 -3.64 -11.30 -3.37
C ALA A 118 -3.72 -12.77 -3.82
N TYR A 119 -3.10 -13.67 -3.09
CA TYR A 119 -3.21 -15.11 -3.37
C TYR A 119 -4.65 -15.62 -3.17
N ALA A 120 -5.34 -15.18 -2.12
CA ALA A 120 -6.74 -15.54 -1.88
C ALA A 120 -7.63 -15.10 -3.05
N ALA A 121 -7.43 -13.89 -3.55
CA ALA A 121 -8.19 -13.36 -4.68
C ALA A 121 -7.96 -14.18 -5.95
N ARG A 122 -6.75 -14.73 -6.13
CA ARG A 122 -6.41 -15.59 -7.28
C ARG A 122 -6.97 -17.00 -7.11
N GLY A 123 -7.39 -17.37 -5.90
CA GLY A 123 -7.85 -18.75 -5.61
C GLY A 123 -6.74 -19.72 -5.22
N ASP A 124 -5.53 -19.23 -4.99
CA ASP A 124 -4.43 -20.06 -4.52
C ASP A 124 -4.51 -20.19 -2.99
N ASN A 125 -5.37 -21.08 -2.53
CA ASN A 125 -5.66 -21.24 -1.10
C ASN A 125 -4.45 -21.68 -0.27
N PRO A 126 -3.60 -22.63 -0.72
CA PRO A 126 -2.41 -23.01 0.06
C PRO A 126 -1.47 -21.81 0.31
N ALA A 127 -1.17 -21.03 -0.71
CA ALA A 127 -0.31 -19.86 -0.56
C ALA A 127 -0.98 -18.78 0.31
N ALA A 128 -2.26 -18.50 0.08
CA ALA A 128 -3.01 -17.54 0.89
C ALA A 128 -3.00 -17.93 2.37
N ARG A 129 -3.27 -19.19 2.66
CA ARG A 129 -3.27 -19.73 4.02
C ARG A 129 -1.92 -19.53 4.69
N ARG A 130 -0.84 -19.86 3.99
CA ARG A 130 0.51 -19.72 4.52
C ARG A 130 0.80 -18.29 4.98
N TYR A 131 0.52 -17.31 4.15
CA TYR A 131 0.81 -15.90 4.48
C TYR A 131 -0.17 -15.32 5.47
N LEU A 132 -1.46 -15.65 5.39
CA LEU A 132 -2.46 -15.15 6.32
C LEU A 132 -2.31 -15.75 7.72
N GLU A 133 -1.92 -17.02 7.84
CA GLU A 133 -1.61 -17.62 9.13
C GLU A 133 -0.38 -16.97 9.77
N ALA A 134 0.65 -16.66 8.96
CA ALA A 134 1.81 -15.91 9.45
C ALA A 134 1.41 -14.51 9.91
N PHE A 135 0.50 -13.86 9.19
CA PHE A 135 -0.06 -12.56 9.59
C PHE A 135 -0.76 -12.65 10.96
N LEU A 136 -1.56 -13.67 11.19
CA LEU A 136 -2.27 -13.86 12.47
C LEU A 136 -1.30 -14.02 13.65
N LYS A 137 -0.12 -14.57 13.43
CA LYS A 137 0.91 -14.69 14.48
C LYS A 137 1.46 -13.34 14.93
N ALA A 138 1.31 -12.29 14.14
CA ALA A 138 1.71 -10.93 14.50
C ALA A 138 0.69 -10.26 15.41
N LYS A 139 -0.38 -10.95 15.82
CA LYS A 139 -1.43 -10.46 16.73
C LYS A 139 -2.08 -9.17 16.22
N PRO A 140 -2.70 -9.18 15.03
CA PRO A 140 -3.37 -8.01 14.49
C PRO A 140 -4.57 -7.59 15.35
N GLU A 141 -5.10 -6.40 15.07
CA GLU A 141 -6.32 -5.92 15.74
C GLU A 141 -7.47 -6.90 15.57
N LEU A 142 -8.36 -6.94 16.55
CA LEU A 142 -9.45 -7.92 16.62
C LEU A 142 -10.29 -7.96 15.34
N GLU A 143 -10.68 -6.80 14.82
CA GLU A 143 -11.52 -6.74 13.62
C GLU A 143 -10.85 -7.42 12.43
N THR A 144 -9.60 -7.04 12.14
CA THR A 144 -8.83 -7.64 11.03
C THR A 144 -8.59 -9.12 11.28
N ARG A 145 -8.30 -9.51 12.52
CA ARG A 145 -8.10 -10.91 12.87
C ARG A 145 -9.35 -11.74 12.56
N LEU A 146 -10.53 -11.25 12.95
CA LEU A 146 -11.78 -11.95 12.70
C LEU A 146 -12.08 -12.07 11.21
N GLU A 147 -11.79 -11.03 10.43
CA GLU A 147 -11.96 -11.07 8.98
C GLU A 147 -11.06 -12.13 8.34
N VAL A 148 -9.79 -12.18 8.73
CA VAL A 148 -8.83 -13.16 8.20
C VAL A 148 -9.21 -14.58 8.63
N GLU A 149 -9.59 -14.78 9.89
CA GLU A 149 -10.03 -16.09 10.38
C GLU A 149 -11.27 -16.57 9.62
N ALA A 150 -12.22 -15.68 9.36
CA ALA A 150 -13.42 -16.00 8.56
C ALA A 150 -13.04 -16.38 7.12
N LEU A 151 -12.13 -15.63 6.51
CA LEU A 151 -11.65 -15.96 5.16
C LEU A 151 -10.98 -17.33 5.11
N LEU A 152 -10.10 -17.62 6.07
CA LEU A 152 -9.43 -18.92 6.16
C LEU A 152 -10.42 -20.07 6.35
N ALA A 153 -11.49 -19.85 7.10
CA ALA A 153 -12.52 -20.85 7.32
C ALA A 153 -13.28 -21.21 6.04
N THR A 154 -13.33 -20.32 5.06
CA THR A 154 -13.96 -20.60 3.75
C THR A 154 -13.08 -21.42 2.80
N MET A 155 -11.80 -21.57 3.11
CA MET A 155 -10.84 -22.26 2.25
C MET A 155 -10.92 -23.77 2.47
N ILE A 156 -11.45 -24.46 1.50
CA ILE A 156 -11.54 -25.93 1.51
C ILE A 156 -10.31 -26.47 0.77
N GLU A 157 -9.61 -27.37 1.42
CA GLU A 157 -8.45 -28.06 0.83
C GLU A 157 -8.89 -29.19 -0.09
#